data_25ea2ec26605657c2613fe2cb946e70b
#
_entry.id   25ea2ec26605657c2613fe2cb946e70b
#
_cell.length_a   1.000
_cell.length_b   1.000
_cell.length_c   1.000
_cell.angle_alpha   90.00
_cell.angle_beta   90.00
_cell.angle_gamma   90.00
#
_symmetry.space_group_name_H-M   'P 1'
#
loop_
_entity.id
_entity.type
_entity.pdbx_description
1 polymer ?
#
loop_
_entity_poly.entity_id
_entity_poly.type
_entity_poly.pdbx_seq_one_letter_code
_entity_poly.pdbx_strand_id
1 'polypeptide(L)'
;MKKNILPLIALIFLPLLFNNCDDAVSDNKEYTAIDSRINIKLAEELSPDKRTLYLYCGTERIYGCINYGIDYYVIKGANSFKIKFNSVVISDICLTALGPASCRIKMGELSEGTYNLSLEVNGKAELAVLTVTNDSYKITHTPGFDFKFDNAELKRVPEYLIWGSAGYINDSLTNVVDTFLDSLQILGAAPVNLSAGDYGFFKIDSSGKMVPPEYHGYPFIKMYLFDYQNNPEDVKGLMKRIQQQYVNQIYISCYTWQGD
;
A
#
# COMPACT_ATOMS: atom_id res chain seq x y z
N MET A 1 -89.54 -24.50 15.60
CA MET A 1 -88.60 -24.13 14.53
C MET A 1 -88.11 -22.72 14.82
N LYS A 2 -86.94 -22.55 15.39
CA LYS A 2 -86.28 -21.25 15.64
C LYS A 2 -85.08 -21.13 14.74
N LYS A 3 -85.12 -20.15 13.82
CA LYS A 3 -84.00 -19.79 12.96
C LYS A 3 -83.08 -18.85 13.73
N ASN A 4 -81.85 -19.32 13.96
CA ASN A 4 -80.80 -18.46 14.49
C ASN A 4 -80.09 -17.74 13.31
N ILE A 5 -80.17 -16.41 13.35
CA ILE A 5 -79.47 -15.51 12.43
C ILE A 5 -78.14 -15.12 13.12
N LEU A 6 -77.05 -15.51 12.56
CA LEU A 6 -75.70 -15.15 13.01
C LEU A 6 -75.26 -13.83 12.33
N PRO A 7 -74.83 -12.80 13.06
CA PRO A 7 -74.36 -11.59 12.42
C PRO A 7 -72.92 -11.76 11.91
N LEU A 8 -72.73 -11.46 10.66
CA LEU A 8 -71.50 -11.41 9.95
C LEU A 8 -70.68 -10.16 10.40
N ILE A 9 -69.65 -10.35 11.22
CA ILE A 9 -68.74 -9.26 11.59
C ILE A 9 -67.74 -9.07 10.44
N ALA A 10 -67.92 -8.01 9.67
CA ALA A 10 -66.96 -7.60 8.65
C ALA A 10 -65.74 -6.96 9.34
N LEU A 11 -64.64 -7.71 9.37
CA LEU A 11 -63.32 -7.22 9.85
C LEU A 11 -62.72 -6.32 8.75
N ILE A 12 -62.79 -5.01 8.92
CA ILE A 12 -62.17 -4.02 8.04
C ILE A 12 -60.64 -4.07 8.35
N PHE A 13 -59.90 -4.71 7.48
CA PHE A 13 -58.41 -4.64 7.46
C PHE A 13 -58.01 -3.28 6.90
N LEU A 14 -57.59 -2.37 7.78
CA LEU A 14 -57.00 -1.10 7.40
C LEU A 14 -55.51 -1.36 7.08
N PRO A 15 -55.06 -1.23 5.82
CA PRO A 15 -53.61 -1.35 5.53
C PRO A 15 -52.94 -0.11 6.09
N LEU A 16 -52.17 -0.29 7.17
CA LEU A 16 -51.15 0.65 7.62
C LEU A 16 -50.10 0.75 6.54
N LEU A 17 -50.20 1.78 5.71
CA LEU A 17 -49.10 2.22 4.84
C LEU A 17 -47.98 2.75 5.73
N PHE A 18 -47.06 1.86 6.08
CA PHE A 18 -45.73 2.29 6.54
C PHE A 18 -45.04 2.91 5.34
N ASN A 19 -45.11 4.23 5.23
CA ASN A 19 -44.15 4.98 4.44
C ASN A 19 -42.80 4.81 5.15
N ASN A 20 -42.03 3.80 4.73
CA ASN A 20 -40.62 3.83 4.94
C ASN A 20 -40.12 5.04 4.15
N CYS A 21 -39.89 6.16 4.84
CA CYS A 21 -38.91 7.12 4.42
C CYS A 21 -37.56 6.37 4.55
N ASP A 22 -37.15 5.68 3.50
CA ASP A 22 -35.75 5.50 3.24
C ASP A 22 -35.21 6.92 3.03
N ASP A 23 -34.68 7.51 4.09
CA ASP A 23 -33.71 8.58 3.96
C ASP A 23 -32.55 7.99 3.17
N ALA A 24 -32.69 8.02 1.85
CA ALA A 24 -31.54 7.88 0.96
C ALA A 24 -30.66 9.06 1.35
N VAL A 25 -29.67 8.79 2.21
CA VAL A 25 -28.52 9.66 2.40
C VAL A 25 -27.94 9.78 1.01
N SER A 26 -28.34 10.82 0.30
CA SER A 26 -27.73 11.15 -0.98
C SER A 26 -26.27 11.49 -0.62
N ASP A 27 -25.38 10.56 -0.92
CA ASP A 27 -23.93 10.75 -0.84
C ASP A 27 -23.62 11.82 -1.90
N ASN A 28 -23.83 13.09 -1.54
CA ASN A 28 -23.64 14.27 -2.40
C ASN A 28 -22.14 14.52 -2.58
N LYS A 29 -21.42 13.51 -3.10
CA LYS A 29 -20.04 13.69 -3.49
C LYS A 29 -19.95 14.71 -4.62
N GLU A 30 -19.21 15.76 -4.39
CA GLU A 30 -18.89 16.73 -5.44
C GLU A 30 -17.73 16.18 -6.29
N TYR A 31 -17.83 16.34 -7.60
CA TYR A 31 -16.86 15.82 -8.56
C TYR A 31 -16.32 16.97 -9.42
N THR A 32 -15.02 16.94 -9.68
CA THR A 32 -14.40 17.88 -10.63
C THR A 32 -13.52 17.14 -11.64
N ALA A 33 -13.33 17.72 -12.81
CA ALA A 33 -12.49 17.10 -13.84
C ALA A 33 -11.04 16.95 -13.39
N ILE A 34 -10.38 15.90 -13.87
CA ILE A 34 -8.94 15.73 -13.74
C ILE A 34 -8.27 16.61 -14.82
N ASP A 35 -7.67 17.70 -14.44
CA ASP A 35 -7.07 18.69 -15.32
C ASP A 35 -5.53 18.71 -15.26
N SER A 36 -4.93 17.69 -14.71
CA SER A 36 -3.49 17.51 -14.60
C SER A 36 -3.10 16.08 -14.89
N ARG A 37 -1.81 15.85 -15.08
CA ARG A 37 -1.22 14.52 -15.20
C ARG A 37 -1.49 13.69 -13.95
N ILE A 38 -1.56 12.36 -14.11
CA ILE A 38 -1.63 11.39 -13.04
C ILE A 38 -0.26 10.74 -12.88
N ASN A 39 0.33 10.89 -11.70
CA ASN A 39 1.54 10.19 -11.30
C ASN A 39 1.16 8.82 -10.75
N ILE A 40 1.84 7.76 -11.20
CA ILE A 40 1.58 6.37 -10.83
C ILE A 40 2.84 5.78 -10.22
N LYS A 41 2.70 5.19 -9.04
CA LYS A 41 3.78 4.49 -8.34
C LYS A 41 3.38 3.04 -8.11
N LEU A 42 4.27 2.11 -8.48
CA LEU A 42 4.16 0.70 -8.11
C LEU A 42 4.44 0.53 -6.62
N ALA A 43 3.64 -0.28 -5.95
CA ALA A 43 3.87 -0.70 -4.58
C ALA A 43 3.42 -2.14 -4.36
N GLU A 44 4.17 -2.89 -3.58
CA GLU A 44 3.81 -4.24 -3.15
C GLU A 44 3.34 -4.18 -1.70
N GLU A 45 2.24 -4.86 -1.39
CA GLU A 45 1.82 -5.13 -0.02
C GLU A 45 2.15 -6.58 0.31
N LEU A 46 2.91 -6.76 1.37
CA LEU A 46 3.33 -8.06 1.88
C LEU A 46 2.34 -8.54 2.93
N SER A 47 2.03 -9.82 2.92
CA SER A 47 1.32 -10.52 3.98
C SER A 47 1.78 -11.96 4.03
N PRO A 48 1.55 -12.71 5.15
CA PRO A 48 2.03 -14.10 5.30
C PRO A 48 1.64 -15.01 4.14
N ASP A 49 0.45 -14.84 3.58
CA ASP A 49 -0.11 -15.76 2.60
C ASP A 49 -0.05 -15.26 1.15
N LYS A 50 0.21 -13.96 0.95
CA LYS A 50 0.13 -13.37 -0.39
C LYS A 50 0.88 -12.06 -0.52
N ARG A 51 1.23 -11.75 -1.76
CA ARG A 51 1.79 -10.46 -2.19
C ARG A 51 0.82 -9.79 -3.13
N THR A 52 0.44 -8.59 -2.83
CA THR A 52 -0.52 -7.85 -3.64
C THR A 52 0.15 -6.63 -4.26
N LEU A 53 0.15 -6.56 -5.59
CA LEU A 53 0.58 -5.36 -6.31
C LEU A 53 -0.52 -4.30 -6.28
N TYR A 54 -0.13 -3.07 -6.03
CA TYR A 54 -0.96 -1.87 -6.10
C TYR A 54 -0.35 -0.82 -7.01
N LEU A 55 -1.21 0.00 -7.59
CA LEU A 55 -0.83 1.27 -8.19
C LEU A 55 -1.32 2.37 -7.23
N TYR A 56 -0.41 3.17 -6.71
CA TYR A 56 -0.73 4.42 -6.03
C TYR A 56 -0.75 5.52 -7.07
N CYS A 57 -1.91 6.14 -7.23
CA CYS A 57 -2.14 7.17 -8.24
C CYS A 57 -2.42 8.50 -7.55
N GLY A 58 -1.79 9.57 -8.02
CA GLY A 58 -2.01 10.92 -7.52
C GLY A 58 -1.97 11.93 -8.64
N THR A 59 -2.82 12.96 -8.57
CA THR A 59 -2.77 14.06 -9.52
C THR A 59 -1.47 14.85 -9.35
N GLU A 60 -0.91 15.37 -10.45
CA GLU A 60 0.19 16.34 -10.36
C GLU A 60 -0.26 17.66 -9.72
N ARG A 61 -1.52 18.04 -9.95
CA ARG A 61 -2.16 19.19 -9.29
C ARG A 61 -2.32 18.92 -7.80
N ILE A 62 -1.99 19.93 -7.01
CA ILE A 62 -2.13 19.96 -5.55
C ILE A 62 -3.41 20.72 -5.19
N TYR A 63 -4.17 20.16 -4.27
CA TYR A 63 -5.43 20.70 -3.76
C TYR A 63 -5.27 21.21 -2.32
N GLY A 64 -6.23 21.99 -1.87
CA GLY A 64 -6.26 22.53 -0.50
C GLY A 64 -6.60 21.52 0.59
N CYS A 65 -7.09 20.34 0.18
CA CYS A 65 -7.48 19.25 1.09
C CYS A 65 -6.77 17.96 0.67
N ILE A 66 -5.90 17.43 1.53
CA ILE A 66 -5.10 16.22 1.24
C ILE A 66 -5.94 14.95 1.04
N ASN A 67 -7.18 14.96 1.47
CA ASN A 67 -8.09 13.82 1.39
C ASN A 67 -9.02 13.81 0.17
N TYR A 68 -8.70 14.59 -0.87
CA TYR A 68 -9.39 14.43 -2.14
C TYR A 68 -9.03 13.10 -2.80
N GLY A 69 -10.07 12.41 -3.32
CA GLY A 69 -9.93 11.14 -4.00
C GLY A 69 -9.88 11.26 -5.52
N ILE A 70 -9.55 10.18 -6.18
CA ILE A 70 -9.77 10.00 -7.63
C ILE A 70 -10.80 8.90 -7.81
N ASP A 71 -11.90 9.20 -8.50
CA ASP A 71 -12.87 8.21 -8.95
C ASP A 71 -12.31 7.47 -10.16
N TYR A 72 -12.38 6.13 -10.10
CA TYR A 72 -11.85 5.27 -11.14
C TYR A 72 -12.62 3.96 -11.21
N TYR A 73 -12.50 3.26 -12.34
CA TYR A 73 -12.87 1.85 -12.43
C TYR A 73 -11.80 1.03 -13.15
N VAL A 74 -11.79 -0.27 -12.87
CA VAL A 74 -10.85 -1.23 -13.44
C VAL A 74 -11.62 -2.37 -14.10
N ILE A 75 -11.28 -2.65 -15.34
CA ILE A 75 -11.70 -3.87 -16.05
C ILE A 75 -10.48 -4.78 -16.11
N LYS A 76 -10.61 -5.97 -15.54
CA LYS A 76 -9.55 -6.98 -15.51
C LYS A 76 -9.85 -8.08 -16.52
N GLY A 77 -8.93 -8.27 -17.48
CA GLY A 77 -8.89 -9.44 -18.38
C GLY A 77 -7.89 -10.48 -17.87
N ALA A 78 -7.65 -11.53 -18.64
CA ALA A 78 -6.70 -12.58 -18.28
C ALA A 78 -5.27 -12.02 -18.12
N ASN A 79 -4.80 -11.28 -19.11
CA ASN A 79 -3.46 -10.64 -19.12
C ASN A 79 -3.58 -9.15 -19.47
N SER A 80 -4.61 -8.48 -18.99
CA SER A 80 -4.82 -7.07 -19.29
C SER A 80 -5.60 -6.37 -18.18
N PHE A 81 -5.33 -5.07 -18.05
CA PHE A 81 -6.08 -4.17 -17.19
C PHE A 81 -6.43 -2.92 -17.98
N LYS A 82 -7.70 -2.56 -17.98
CA LYS A 82 -8.14 -1.25 -18.43
C LYS A 82 -8.53 -0.46 -17.20
N ILE A 83 -7.84 0.64 -16.97
CA ILE A 83 -8.05 1.54 -15.83
C ILE A 83 -8.51 2.87 -16.40
N LYS A 84 -9.69 3.31 -15.98
CA LYS A 84 -10.23 4.61 -16.36
C LYS A 84 -10.37 5.49 -15.13
N PHE A 85 -9.77 6.66 -15.20
CA PHE A 85 -9.87 7.72 -14.20
C PHE A 85 -10.95 8.69 -14.67
N ASN A 86 -11.99 8.87 -13.84
CA ASN A 86 -13.18 9.64 -14.23
C ASN A 86 -13.10 11.09 -13.77
N SER A 87 -12.83 11.30 -12.47
CA SER A 87 -12.89 12.63 -11.85
C SER A 87 -12.13 12.68 -10.53
N VAL A 88 -11.90 13.87 -10.02
CA VAL A 88 -11.51 14.10 -8.63
C VAL A 88 -12.77 14.13 -7.78
N VAL A 89 -12.75 13.38 -6.68
CA VAL A 89 -13.80 13.35 -5.66
C VAL A 89 -13.46 14.33 -4.57
N ILE A 90 -14.32 15.32 -4.37
CA ILE A 90 -14.19 16.30 -3.30
C ILE A 90 -14.77 15.69 -2.03
N SER A 91 -14.01 15.69 -0.95
CA SER A 91 -14.48 15.19 0.34
C SER A 91 -15.31 16.24 1.06
N ASP A 92 -16.44 15.84 1.65
CA ASP A 92 -17.31 16.71 2.46
C ASP A 92 -16.57 17.31 3.66
N ILE A 93 -15.61 16.56 4.20
CA ILE A 93 -14.74 17.00 5.29
C ILE A 93 -13.35 17.26 4.71
N CYS A 94 -12.94 18.52 4.69
CA CYS A 94 -11.60 18.90 4.26
C CYS A 94 -10.59 18.71 5.39
N LEU A 95 -9.59 17.85 5.16
CA LEU A 95 -8.38 17.84 5.98
C LEU A 95 -7.44 18.92 5.45
N THR A 96 -7.29 20.01 6.21
CA THR A 96 -6.60 21.26 5.81
C THR A 96 -5.08 21.09 5.65
N ALA A 97 -4.66 20.19 4.78
CA ALA A 97 -3.28 20.04 4.35
C ALA A 97 -3.24 19.98 2.83
N LEU A 98 -2.21 20.56 2.23
CA LEU A 98 -2.00 20.53 0.78
C LEU A 98 -1.60 19.12 0.34
N GLY A 99 -2.23 18.62 -0.72
CA GLY A 99 -1.91 17.32 -1.28
C GLY A 99 -2.55 17.05 -2.63
N PRO A 100 -2.10 16.03 -3.36
CA PRO A 100 -2.76 15.56 -4.58
C PRO A 100 -4.09 14.89 -4.25
N ALA A 101 -5.03 14.89 -5.19
CA ALA A 101 -6.10 13.92 -5.17
C ALA A 101 -5.50 12.54 -5.48
N SER A 102 -5.93 11.49 -4.77
CA SER A 102 -5.26 10.20 -4.85
C SER A 102 -6.23 9.00 -4.83
N CYS A 103 -5.75 7.88 -5.37
CA CYS A 103 -6.40 6.59 -5.21
C CYS A 103 -5.38 5.46 -5.14
N ARG A 104 -5.83 4.31 -4.66
CA ARG A 104 -5.05 3.09 -4.57
C ARG A 104 -5.77 1.98 -5.34
N ILE A 105 -5.15 1.52 -6.41
CA ILE A 105 -5.73 0.52 -7.31
C ILE A 105 -5.12 -0.84 -7.00
N LYS A 106 -5.96 -1.79 -6.60
CA LYS A 106 -5.54 -3.16 -6.33
C LYS A 106 -5.43 -3.95 -7.64
N MET A 107 -4.21 -4.27 -8.06
CA MET A 107 -3.94 -5.16 -9.19
C MET A 107 -4.13 -6.62 -8.82
N GLY A 108 -3.86 -6.96 -7.55
CA GLY A 108 -3.97 -8.30 -7.00
C GLY A 108 -2.63 -9.03 -6.96
N GLU A 109 -2.70 -10.32 -6.72
CA GLU A 109 -1.57 -11.24 -6.85
C GLU A 109 -1.42 -11.59 -8.33
N LEU A 110 -0.28 -11.26 -8.90
CA LEU A 110 0.01 -11.49 -10.31
C LEU A 110 1.06 -12.59 -10.47
N SER A 111 0.75 -13.57 -11.32
CA SER A 111 1.72 -14.58 -11.75
C SER A 111 2.79 -13.93 -12.64
N GLU A 112 3.93 -14.60 -12.78
CA GLU A 112 4.94 -14.19 -13.76
C GLU A 112 4.35 -14.13 -15.16
N GLY A 113 4.73 -13.12 -15.91
CA GLY A 113 4.24 -12.88 -17.25
C GLY A 113 4.14 -11.41 -17.63
N THR A 114 3.45 -11.17 -18.70
CA THR A 114 3.27 -9.84 -19.29
C THR A 114 1.79 -9.46 -19.28
N TYR A 115 1.49 -8.26 -18.81
CA TYR A 115 0.14 -7.72 -18.72
C TYR A 115 0.05 -6.40 -19.47
N ASN A 116 -0.94 -6.27 -20.35
CA ASN A 116 -1.21 -5.02 -21.06
C ASN A 116 -2.02 -4.08 -20.15
N LEU A 117 -1.54 -2.86 -19.99
CA LEU A 117 -2.23 -1.80 -19.25
C LEU A 117 -2.77 -0.78 -20.24
N SER A 118 -4.05 -0.47 -20.17
CA SER A 118 -4.68 0.67 -20.85
C SER A 118 -5.13 1.65 -19.78
N LEU A 119 -4.52 2.82 -19.77
CA LEU A 119 -4.79 3.90 -18.82
C LEU A 119 -5.58 4.98 -19.54
N GLU A 120 -6.78 5.31 -19.07
CA GLU A 120 -7.67 6.27 -19.74
C GLU A 120 -8.03 7.42 -18.77
N VAL A 121 -7.86 8.65 -19.23
CA VAL A 121 -8.35 9.87 -18.57
C VAL A 121 -8.86 10.84 -19.63
N ASN A 122 -9.96 11.53 -19.35
CA ASN A 122 -10.57 12.52 -20.26
C ASN A 122 -10.80 12.00 -21.70
N GLY A 123 -11.13 10.69 -21.84
CA GLY A 123 -11.37 10.06 -23.13
C GLY A 123 -10.11 9.74 -23.95
N LYS A 124 -8.92 9.97 -23.41
CA LYS A 124 -7.64 9.61 -24.02
C LYS A 124 -7.07 8.39 -23.32
N ALA A 125 -6.54 7.44 -24.08
CA ALA A 125 -5.93 6.24 -23.56
C ALA A 125 -4.44 6.19 -23.91
N GLU A 126 -3.62 5.83 -22.92
CA GLU A 126 -2.21 5.50 -23.09
C GLU A 126 -1.99 4.02 -22.78
N LEU A 127 -1.06 3.40 -23.47
CA LEU A 127 -0.74 1.98 -23.33
C LEU A 127 0.58 1.81 -22.60
N ALA A 128 0.61 0.87 -21.68
CA ALA A 128 1.80 0.43 -20.99
C ALA A 128 1.82 -1.11 -20.90
N VAL A 129 2.99 -1.66 -20.63
CA VAL A 129 3.19 -3.10 -20.42
C VAL A 129 3.79 -3.31 -19.04
N LEU A 130 3.13 -4.07 -18.20
CA LEU A 130 3.64 -4.55 -16.93
C LEU A 130 4.22 -5.94 -17.12
N THR A 131 5.51 -6.10 -16.86
CA THR A 131 6.20 -7.38 -16.81
C THR A 131 6.39 -7.77 -15.34
N VAL A 132 5.96 -8.96 -14.99
CA VAL A 132 6.11 -9.56 -13.66
C VAL A 132 7.10 -10.71 -13.76
N THR A 133 8.12 -10.68 -12.92
CA THR A 133 9.10 -11.74 -12.75
C THR A 133 9.15 -12.16 -11.28
N ASN A 134 9.94 -13.18 -10.95
CA ASN A 134 10.23 -13.53 -9.56
C ASN A 134 10.86 -12.36 -8.77
N ASP A 135 11.63 -11.49 -9.46
CA ASP A 135 12.48 -10.49 -8.83
C ASP A 135 11.91 -9.07 -8.92
N SER A 136 10.96 -8.81 -9.81
CA SER A 136 10.51 -7.44 -10.04
C SER A 136 9.16 -7.33 -10.74
N TYR A 137 8.55 -6.16 -10.57
CA TYR A 137 7.50 -5.59 -11.40
C TYR A 137 8.11 -4.47 -12.23
N LYS A 138 7.98 -4.54 -13.56
CA LYS A 138 8.54 -3.53 -14.44
C LYS A 138 7.49 -3.02 -15.41
N ILE A 139 7.33 -1.69 -15.48
CA ILE A 139 6.47 -1.04 -16.46
C ILE A 139 7.32 -0.49 -17.60
N THR A 140 6.92 -0.84 -18.81
CA THR A 140 7.39 -0.21 -20.04
C THR A 140 6.26 0.63 -20.59
N HIS A 141 6.49 1.92 -20.74
CA HIS A 141 5.51 2.90 -21.17
C HIS A 141 6.17 3.87 -22.15
N THR A 142 5.51 4.16 -23.26
CA THR A 142 5.89 5.28 -24.10
C THR A 142 5.40 6.55 -23.44
N PRO A 143 6.28 7.48 -23.03
CA PRO A 143 5.85 8.68 -22.34
C PRO A 143 4.78 9.43 -23.10
N GLY A 144 3.62 9.61 -22.50
CA GLY A 144 2.50 10.41 -22.94
C GLY A 144 2.41 11.72 -22.15
N PHE A 145 1.29 12.41 -22.30
CA PHE A 145 1.06 13.70 -21.63
C PHE A 145 0.25 13.55 -20.33
N ASP A 146 -0.55 12.47 -20.23
CA ASP A 146 -1.56 12.35 -19.19
C ASP A 146 -1.11 11.46 -18.00
N PHE A 147 -0.10 10.59 -18.23
CA PHE A 147 0.41 9.68 -17.20
C PHE A 147 1.94 9.76 -17.05
N LYS A 148 2.40 9.59 -15.79
CA LYS A 148 3.82 9.49 -15.44
C LYS A 148 4.01 8.38 -14.41
N PHE A 149 4.98 7.50 -14.65
CA PHE A 149 5.38 6.49 -13.66
C PHE A 149 6.55 7.03 -12.83
N ASP A 150 6.35 7.17 -11.51
CA ASP A 150 7.39 7.66 -10.60
C ASP A 150 8.49 6.61 -10.35
N ASN A 151 8.12 5.32 -10.41
CA ASN A 151 9.04 4.21 -10.50
C ASN A 151 8.61 3.28 -11.65
N ALA A 152 9.48 3.10 -12.62
CA ALA A 152 9.24 2.17 -13.73
C ALA A 152 9.55 0.71 -13.36
N GLU A 153 10.28 0.48 -12.27
CA GLU A 153 10.63 -0.84 -11.75
C GLU A 153 10.54 -0.85 -10.23
N LEU A 154 9.88 -1.88 -9.71
CA LEU A 154 9.83 -2.20 -8.30
C LEU A 154 10.42 -3.59 -8.11
N LYS A 155 11.48 -3.72 -7.33
CA LYS A 155 12.05 -5.00 -6.94
C LYS A 155 11.12 -5.69 -5.95
N ARG A 156 11.04 -7.03 -6.03
CA ARG A 156 10.28 -7.83 -5.08
C ARG A 156 11.14 -8.18 -3.88
N VAL A 157 10.56 -8.04 -2.69
CA VAL A 157 11.24 -8.46 -1.46
C VAL A 157 11.41 -9.98 -1.48
N PRO A 158 12.63 -10.54 -1.35
CA PRO A 158 12.82 -11.99 -1.27
C PRO A 158 12.05 -12.62 -0.11
N GLU A 159 11.68 -13.87 -0.25
CA GLU A 159 11.16 -14.66 0.87
C GLU A 159 12.23 -14.82 1.94
N TYR A 160 11.80 -14.95 3.19
CA TYR A 160 12.69 -15.07 4.36
C TYR A 160 13.59 -13.86 4.63
N LEU A 161 13.42 -12.76 3.87
CA LEU A 161 14.17 -11.55 4.15
C LEU A 161 13.66 -10.87 5.43
N ILE A 162 14.60 -10.53 6.32
CA ILE A 162 14.38 -9.55 7.37
C ILE A 162 15.27 -8.34 7.10
N TRP A 163 14.74 -7.15 7.33
CA TRP A 163 15.48 -5.89 7.16
C TRP A 163 15.07 -4.88 8.20
N GLY A 164 15.94 -3.91 8.41
CA GLY A 164 15.63 -2.84 9.35
C GLY A 164 16.81 -1.93 9.61
N SER A 165 16.71 -1.21 10.70
CA SER A 165 17.73 -0.29 11.15
C SER A 165 17.90 -0.33 12.67
N ALA A 166 19.10 -0.02 13.13
CA ALA A 166 19.40 0.28 14.52
C ALA A 166 19.93 1.71 14.60
N GLY A 167 19.08 2.61 15.12
CA GLY A 167 19.43 4.00 15.41
C GLY A 167 19.91 4.15 16.85
N TYR A 168 20.94 4.97 17.10
CA TYR A 168 21.47 5.20 18.44
C TYR A 168 22.03 6.61 18.60
N ILE A 169 22.04 7.09 19.85
CA ILE A 169 22.33 8.51 20.17
C ILE A 169 23.81 8.81 20.37
N ASN A 170 24.64 7.82 20.62
CA ASN A 170 26.05 8.02 20.97
C ASN A 170 26.92 6.91 20.35
N ASP A 171 28.08 7.26 19.84
CA ASP A 171 29.02 6.35 19.20
C ASP A 171 29.51 5.25 20.14
N SER A 172 29.57 5.49 21.46
CA SER A 172 29.89 4.44 22.45
C SER A 172 28.92 3.25 22.44
N LEU A 173 27.74 3.39 21.85
CA LEU A 173 26.74 2.33 21.70
C LEU A 173 26.94 1.47 20.43
N THR A 174 27.92 1.81 19.59
CA THR A 174 28.24 1.06 18.36
C THR A 174 28.44 -0.43 18.65
N ASN A 175 29.20 -0.77 19.70
CA ASN A 175 29.45 -2.16 20.08
C ASN A 175 28.17 -2.90 20.53
N VAL A 176 27.20 -2.20 21.11
CA VAL A 176 25.90 -2.79 21.50
C VAL A 176 25.12 -3.16 20.24
N VAL A 177 25.09 -2.24 19.25
CA VAL A 177 24.42 -2.49 17.97
C VAL A 177 25.11 -3.61 17.19
N ASP A 178 26.46 -3.65 17.21
CA ASP A 178 27.21 -4.74 16.58
C ASP A 178 26.90 -6.09 17.25
N THR A 179 26.86 -6.14 18.57
CA THR A 179 26.45 -7.34 19.32
C THR A 179 25.04 -7.78 18.98
N PHE A 180 24.11 -6.82 18.72
CA PHE A 180 22.79 -7.15 18.23
C PHE A 180 22.84 -7.85 16.86
N LEU A 181 23.59 -7.29 15.90
CA LEU A 181 23.72 -7.87 14.56
C LEU A 181 24.40 -9.25 14.60
N ASP A 182 25.42 -9.43 15.43
CA ASP A 182 26.07 -10.73 15.67
C ASP A 182 25.10 -11.73 16.28
N SER A 183 24.23 -11.27 17.20
CA SER A 183 23.20 -12.11 17.81
C SER A 183 22.17 -12.59 16.80
N LEU A 184 21.83 -11.80 15.77
CA LEU A 184 20.98 -12.25 14.66
C LEU A 184 21.65 -13.42 13.92
N GLN A 185 22.95 -13.36 13.66
CA GLN A 185 23.68 -14.44 13.02
C GLN A 185 23.72 -15.70 13.90
N ILE A 186 23.88 -15.55 15.21
CA ILE A 186 23.80 -16.67 16.16
C ILE A 186 22.41 -17.32 16.15
N LEU A 187 21.35 -16.53 15.94
CA LEU A 187 19.98 -17.03 15.77
C LEU A 187 19.75 -17.70 14.40
N GLY A 188 20.76 -17.70 13.51
CA GLY A 188 20.72 -18.36 12.20
C GLY A 188 20.43 -17.40 11.03
N ALA A 189 20.47 -16.07 11.25
CA ALA A 189 20.34 -15.12 10.16
C ALA A 189 21.64 -15.06 9.34
N ALA A 190 21.53 -15.14 8.01
CA ALA A 190 22.67 -15.07 7.09
C ALA A 190 22.68 -13.71 6.38
N PRO A 191 23.80 -12.98 6.33
CA PRO A 191 23.91 -11.76 5.54
C PRO A 191 23.56 -12.03 4.07
N VAL A 192 22.78 -11.13 3.46
CA VAL A 192 22.37 -11.27 2.06
C VAL A 192 22.77 -10.03 1.25
N ASN A 193 23.14 -10.27 -0.01
CA ASN A 193 23.41 -9.20 -0.97
C ASN A 193 22.26 -9.14 -1.98
N LEU A 194 21.60 -7.99 -2.05
CA LEU A 194 20.52 -7.73 -3.00
C LEU A 194 21.03 -6.87 -4.16
N SER A 195 20.41 -7.02 -5.31
CA SER A 195 20.68 -6.14 -6.46
C SER A 195 20.20 -4.71 -6.18
N ALA A 196 20.92 -3.73 -6.76
CA ALA A 196 20.50 -2.33 -6.65
C ALA A 196 19.09 -2.11 -7.17
N GLY A 197 18.31 -1.29 -6.47
CA GLY A 197 16.94 -0.98 -6.85
C GLY A 197 16.05 -0.52 -5.71
N ASP A 198 14.80 -0.21 -6.05
CA ASP A 198 13.74 0.15 -5.10
C ASP A 198 12.91 -1.10 -4.80
N TYR A 199 12.83 -1.49 -3.53
CA TYR A 199 12.04 -2.63 -3.03
C TYR A 199 10.72 -2.17 -2.40
N GLY A 200 10.40 -0.86 -2.51
CA GLY A 200 9.19 -0.28 -1.95
C GLY A 200 9.30 0.06 -0.46
N PHE A 201 9.90 -0.80 0.32
CA PHE A 201 10.13 -0.65 1.77
C PHE A 201 11.52 -0.12 2.08
N PHE A 202 12.47 -0.37 1.20
CA PHE A 202 13.86 0.07 1.29
C PHE A 202 14.46 0.15 -0.12
N LYS A 203 15.63 0.78 -0.20
CA LYS A 203 16.41 0.87 -1.45
C LYS A 203 17.80 0.29 -1.25
N ILE A 204 18.31 -0.36 -2.29
CA ILE A 204 19.69 -0.82 -2.38
C ILE A 204 20.41 0.05 -3.40
N ASP A 205 21.55 0.61 -3.02
CA ASP A 205 22.38 1.42 -3.92
C ASP A 205 23.24 0.55 -4.86
N SER A 206 23.99 1.22 -5.75
CA SER A 206 24.86 0.55 -6.71
C SER A 206 26.03 -0.21 -6.07
N SER A 207 26.34 0.04 -4.80
CA SER A 207 27.35 -0.70 -4.03
C SER A 207 26.79 -1.94 -3.31
N GLY A 208 25.48 -2.20 -3.42
CA GLY A 208 24.79 -3.29 -2.74
C GLY A 208 24.42 -2.98 -1.29
N LYS A 209 24.49 -1.72 -0.87
CA LYS A 209 24.14 -1.31 0.49
C LYS A 209 22.72 -0.77 0.56
N MET A 210 22.04 -1.06 1.68
CA MET A 210 20.76 -0.44 1.98
C MET A 210 20.94 1.06 2.24
N VAL A 211 20.16 1.87 1.54
CA VAL A 211 20.16 3.32 1.69
C VAL A 211 19.41 3.69 2.97
N PRO A 212 20.03 4.42 3.91
CA PRO A 212 19.31 4.92 5.07
C PRO A 212 18.16 5.85 4.64
N PRO A 213 17.04 5.93 5.39
CA PRO A 213 16.02 6.92 5.14
C PRO A 213 16.59 8.33 5.32
N GLU A 214 16.11 9.28 4.53
CA GLU A 214 16.58 10.68 4.56
C GLU A 214 16.43 11.30 5.97
N TYR A 215 15.42 10.87 6.72
CA TYR A 215 15.18 11.31 8.09
C TYR A 215 14.99 10.11 9.01
N HIS A 216 15.87 9.90 9.96
CA HIS A 216 15.85 8.74 10.86
C HIS A 216 15.90 9.07 12.36
N GLY A 217 16.00 10.36 12.74
CA GLY A 217 15.86 10.83 14.12
C GLY A 217 17.03 10.49 15.08
N TYR A 218 18.07 9.78 14.60
CA TYR A 218 19.24 9.38 15.40
C TYR A 218 20.53 9.88 14.76
N PRO A 219 21.54 10.30 15.56
CA PRO A 219 22.84 10.71 15.02
C PRO A 219 23.59 9.57 14.32
N PHE A 220 23.38 8.34 14.77
CA PHE A 220 24.01 7.15 14.21
C PHE A 220 22.95 6.15 13.82
N ILE A 221 23.15 5.47 12.68
CA ILE A 221 22.25 4.43 12.19
C ILE A 221 23.06 3.33 11.50
N LYS A 222 22.70 2.08 11.76
CA LYS A 222 23.16 0.91 11.01
C LYS A 222 21.95 0.25 10.37
N MET A 223 22.03 0.07 9.05
CA MET A 223 21.04 -0.68 8.29
C MET A 223 21.46 -2.15 8.24
N TYR A 224 20.48 -3.06 8.16
CA TYR A 224 20.75 -4.49 8.05
C TYR A 224 19.77 -5.22 7.17
N LEU A 225 20.27 -6.30 6.55
CA LEU A 225 19.55 -7.22 5.68
C LEU A 225 20.04 -8.63 5.97
N PHE A 226 19.13 -9.54 6.26
CA PHE A 226 19.47 -10.95 6.47
C PHE A 226 18.42 -11.86 5.84
N ASP A 227 18.84 -13.00 5.32
CA ASP A 227 18.02 -14.18 5.13
C ASP A 227 17.81 -14.83 6.51
N TYR A 228 16.54 -15.05 6.90
CA TYR A 228 16.21 -15.62 8.18
C TYR A 228 15.01 -16.57 8.05
N GLN A 229 15.30 -17.87 8.09
CA GLN A 229 14.32 -18.91 7.86
C GLN A 229 13.68 -19.46 9.15
N ASN A 230 14.14 -18.98 10.32
CA ASN A 230 13.58 -19.35 11.62
C ASN A 230 12.39 -18.46 11.99
N ASN A 231 11.90 -18.57 13.22
CA ASN A 231 10.74 -17.81 13.69
C ASN A 231 11.09 -16.32 13.88
N PRO A 232 10.44 -15.38 13.17
CA PRO A 232 10.69 -13.94 13.33
C PRO A 232 10.47 -13.40 14.76
N GLU A 233 9.67 -14.08 15.57
CA GLU A 233 9.44 -13.68 16.96
C GLU A 233 10.71 -13.76 17.82
N ASP A 234 11.69 -14.60 17.46
CA ASP A 234 12.97 -14.66 18.15
C ASP A 234 13.74 -13.35 17.96
N VAL A 235 13.71 -12.78 16.75
CA VAL A 235 14.29 -11.48 16.43
C VAL A 235 13.59 -10.36 17.19
N LYS A 236 12.25 -10.35 17.19
CA LYS A 236 11.44 -9.37 17.93
C LYS A 236 11.73 -9.45 19.45
N GLY A 237 11.90 -10.66 19.99
CA GLY A 237 12.28 -10.88 21.38
C GLY A 237 13.68 -10.31 21.70
N LEU A 238 14.67 -10.49 20.83
CA LEU A 238 16.00 -9.92 20.98
C LEU A 238 15.95 -8.39 20.94
N MET A 239 15.29 -7.81 19.95
CA MET A 239 15.10 -6.36 19.83
C MET A 239 14.50 -5.75 21.10
N LYS A 240 13.41 -6.35 21.59
CA LYS A 240 12.71 -5.88 22.78
C LYS A 240 13.63 -5.85 24.00
N ARG A 241 14.47 -6.88 24.21
CA ARG A 241 15.43 -6.91 25.33
C ARG A 241 16.43 -5.76 25.24
N ILE A 242 17.00 -5.51 24.06
CA ILE A 242 17.98 -4.44 23.89
C ILE A 242 17.33 -3.07 24.08
N GLN A 243 16.17 -2.82 23.50
CA GLN A 243 15.46 -1.55 23.65
C GLN A 243 15.02 -1.29 25.10
N GLN A 244 14.69 -2.34 25.86
CA GLN A 244 14.40 -2.22 27.29
C GLN A 244 15.64 -1.90 28.13
N GLN A 245 16.80 -2.43 27.74
CA GLN A 245 18.07 -2.17 28.43
C GLN A 245 18.61 -0.76 28.13
N TYR A 246 18.37 -0.25 26.91
CA TYR A 246 18.88 1.04 26.41
C TYR A 246 17.75 1.99 26.05
N VAL A 247 16.80 2.17 26.97
CA VAL A 247 15.61 3.02 26.79
C VAL A 247 16.03 4.43 26.33
N ASN A 248 15.39 4.92 25.28
CA ASN A 248 15.67 6.22 24.64
C ASN A 248 17.10 6.40 24.08
N GLN A 249 17.94 5.38 24.10
CA GLN A 249 19.29 5.43 23.58
C GLN A 249 19.45 4.64 22.27
N ILE A 250 18.75 3.51 22.16
CA ILE A 250 18.76 2.66 20.96
C ILE A 250 17.32 2.40 20.54
N TYR A 251 17.08 2.54 19.25
CA TYR A 251 15.84 2.14 18.60
C TYR A 251 16.15 1.17 17.47
N ILE A 252 15.54 0.01 17.49
CA ILE A 252 15.70 -1.02 16.46
C ILE A 252 14.36 -1.23 15.78
N SER A 253 14.31 -1.10 14.46
CA SER A 253 13.19 -1.51 13.62
C SER A 253 13.52 -2.81 12.94
N CYS A 254 12.57 -3.73 12.84
CA CYS A 254 12.69 -4.95 12.05
C CYS A 254 11.38 -5.17 11.30
N TYR A 255 11.53 -5.43 10.03
CA TYR A 255 10.45 -5.78 9.12
C TYR A 255 10.75 -7.15 8.53
N THR A 256 9.70 -7.85 8.14
CA THR A 256 9.81 -9.16 7.56
C THR A 256 9.12 -9.23 6.19
N TRP A 257 9.50 -10.23 5.41
CA TRP A 257 8.86 -10.55 4.13
C TRP A 257 7.35 -10.89 4.26
N GLN A 258 6.85 -11.05 5.49
CA GLN A 258 5.44 -11.30 5.80
C GLN A 258 4.63 -10.01 6.03
N GLY A 259 5.27 -8.85 6.01
CA GLY A 259 4.58 -7.55 6.06
C GLY A 259 4.28 -7.01 7.46
N ASP A 260 5.01 -7.44 8.48
CA ASP A 260 4.90 -6.99 9.89
C ASP A 260 6.12 -6.19 10.36
#